data_f96abcc12a0ef81020c64c2a8f3a9a46
#
_entry.id   f96abcc12a0ef81020c64c2a8f3a9a46
#
_cell.length_a   1.000
_cell.length_b   1.000
_cell.length_c   1.000
_cell.angle_alpha   90.00
_cell.angle_beta   90.00
_cell.angle_gamma   90.00
#
_symmetry.space_group_name_H-M   'P 1'
#
loop_
_entity.id
_entity.type
_entity.pdbx_description
1 polymer ?
#
loop_
_entity_poly.entity_id
_entity_poly.type
_entity_poly.pdbx_seq_one_letter_code
_entity_poly.pdbx_strand_id
1 'polypeptide(L)'
;MFDDVIVCPCCSGQCDRSDRFCRNCGESLCQRIHIQEYRHITALFSDLCDYTPLTEELEPEKLKDIMDTLFRKASLIISSYKGVVEKFAGDGVIALFGVDEMHEYDSIRAILAAKEIHRFASELADKVSATLGRRIAMHTGINSGMVLVDQLSASPLSSGVLGTPINIASR
;
A
#
# COMPACT_ATOMS: atom_id res chain seq x y z
N MET A 1 -38.35 -22.46 -14.77
CA MET A 1 -37.71 -21.33 -15.48
C MET A 1 -37.32 -20.37 -14.38
N PHE A 2 -36.08 -20.32 -14.02
CA PHE A 2 -35.59 -19.38 -13.01
C PHE A 2 -35.29 -18.07 -13.72
N ASP A 3 -35.91 -16.99 -13.21
CA ASP A 3 -35.77 -15.66 -13.78
C ASP A 3 -34.30 -15.23 -13.81
N ASP A 4 -33.74 -15.11 -15.02
CA ASP A 4 -32.38 -14.62 -15.29
C ASP A 4 -32.28 -13.09 -15.21
N VAL A 5 -33.01 -12.46 -14.29
CA VAL A 5 -33.09 -11.01 -14.12
C VAL A 5 -32.23 -10.60 -12.91
N ILE A 6 -31.37 -9.61 -13.09
CA ILE A 6 -30.63 -8.94 -12.03
C ILE A 6 -31.08 -7.47 -11.91
N VAL A 7 -30.97 -6.92 -10.72
CA VAL A 7 -31.31 -5.51 -10.46
C VAL A 7 -30.03 -4.68 -10.49
N CYS A 8 -30.02 -3.60 -11.27
CA CYS A 8 -28.90 -2.69 -11.34
C CYS A 8 -28.64 -2.01 -9.98
N PRO A 9 -27.42 -2.05 -9.42
CA PRO A 9 -27.12 -1.45 -8.14
C PRO A 9 -27.16 0.08 -8.14
N CYS A 10 -27.08 0.71 -9.32
CA CYS A 10 -27.07 2.16 -9.46
C CYS A 10 -28.49 2.75 -9.63
N CYS A 11 -29.31 2.20 -10.54
CA CYS A 11 -30.61 2.78 -10.88
C CYS A 11 -31.80 1.88 -10.55
N SER A 12 -31.57 0.71 -9.93
CA SER A 12 -32.57 -0.31 -9.62
C SER A 12 -33.37 -0.84 -10.83
N GLY A 13 -32.94 -0.57 -12.06
CA GLY A 13 -33.51 -1.10 -13.29
C GLY A 13 -33.29 -2.59 -13.42
N GLN A 14 -34.23 -3.32 -13.98
CA GLN A 14 -34.11 -4.73 -14.30
C GLN A 14 -33.21 -4.92 -15.52
N CYS A 15 -32.25 -5.82 -15.41
CA CYS A 15 -31.27 -6.16 -16.44
C CYS A 15 -31.19 -7.69 -16.61
N ASP A 16 -30.77 -8.14 -17.74
CA ASP A 16 -30.52 -9.55 -18.00
C ASP A 16 -29.20 -9.97 -17.36
N ARG A 17 -29.09 -11.17 -16.85
CA ARG A 17 -27.86 -11.69 -16.24
C ARG A 17 -26.69 -11.77 -17.21
N SER A 18 -27.00 -11.80 -18.51
CA SER A 18 -26.04 -11.76 -19.60
C SER A 18 -25.55 -10.35 -19.96
N ASP A 19 -26.23 -9.31 -19.48
CA ASP A 19 -25.86 -7.92 -19.77
C ASP A 19 -24.56 -7.55 -19.02
N ARG A 20 -23.60 -6.98 -19.73
CA ARG A 20 -22.35 -6.48 -19.15
C ARG A 20 -22.51 -5.07 -18.56
N PHE A 21 -23.51 -4.31 -19.05
CA PHE A 21 -23.82 -2.96 -18.63
C PHE A 21 -25.32 -2.78 -18.51
N CYS A 22 -25.76 -1.96 -17.56
CA CYS A 22 -27.15 -1.60 -17.40
C CYS A 22 -27.63 -0.81 -18.61
N ARG A 23 -28.70 -1.27 -19.23
CA ARG A 23 -29.30 -0.62 -20.42
C ARG A 23 -29.92 0.74 -20.10
N ASN A 24 -30.24 0.99 -18.81
CA ASN A 24 -30.88 2.22 -18.38
C ASN A 24 -29.89 3.32 -17.99
N CYS A 25 -28.80 3.00 -17.24
CA CYS A 25 -27.86 3.99 -16.72
C CYS A 25 -26.39 3.76 -17.14
N GLY A 26 -26.10 2.69 -17.89
CA GLY A 26 -24.73 2.38 -18.33
C GLY A 26 -23.82 1.78 -17.24
N GLU A 27 -24.32 1.56 -16.02
CA GLU A 27 -23.53 0.96 -14.93
C GLU A 27 -23.09 -0.45 -15.31
N SER A 28 -21.85 -0.80 -14.94
CA SER A 28 -21.31 -2.13 -15.17
C SER A 28 -22.04 -3.16 -14.31
N LEU A 29 -22.65 -4.13 -14.95
CA LEU A 29 -23.36 -5.26 -14.33
C LEU A 29 -22.48 -6.50 -14.18
N CYS A 30 -21.22 -6.41 -14.59
CA CYS A 30 -20.27 -7.46 -14.30
C CYS A 30 -20.30 -7.73 -12.79
N GLN A 31 -20.83 -8.89 -12.38
CA GLN A 31 -20.70 -9.34 -11.01
C GLN A 31 -19.18 -9.31 -10.72
N ARG A 32 -18.78 -8.38 -9.86
CA ARG A 32 -17.44 -8.39 -9.29
C ARG A 32 -17.36 -9.70 -8.51
N ILE A 33 -16.75 -10.69 -9.12
CA ILE A 33 -16.49 -11.94 -8.42
C ILE A 33 -15.51 -11.52 -7.31
N HIS A 34 -16.01 -11.44 -6.08
CA HIS A 34 -15.18 -11.31 -4.90
C HIS A 34 -14.42 -12.63 -4.75
N ILE A 35 -13.24 -12.66 -5.29
CA ILE A 35 -12.32 -13.77 -5.05
C ILE A 35 -11.56 -13.40 -3.78
N GLN A 36 -12.01 -13.96 -2.68
CA GLN A 36 -11.28 -13.90 -1.42
C GLN A 36 -10.29 -15.07 -1.41
N GLU A 37 -9.04 -14.75 -1.30
CA GLU A 37 -7.96 -15.73 -1.29
C GLU A 37 -7.07 -15.52 -0.07
N TYR A 38 -6.75 -16.62 0.60
CA TYR A 38 -5.73 -16.60 1.64
C TYR A 38 -4.35 -16.63 0.99
N ARG A 39 -3.53 -15.63 1.27
CA ARG A 39 -2.15 -15.52 0.79
C ARG A 39 -1.19 -15.34 1.95
N HIS A 40 -0.02 -15.97 1.83
CA HIS A 40 1.08 -15.70 2.72
C HIS A 40 1.86 -14.50 2.16
N ILE A 41 1.85 -13.39 2.89
CA ILE A 41 2.52 -12.15 2.49
C ILE A 41 3.56 -11.74 3.54
N THR A 42 4.44 -10.83 3.15
CA THR A 42 5.27 -10.08 4.07
C THR A 42 4.87 -8.62 4.03
N ALA A 43 4.48 -8.08 5.18
CA ALA A 43 4.18 -6.67 5.36
C ALA A 43 5.43 -5.94 5.87
N LEU A 44 5.71 -4.78 5.30
CA LEU A 44 6.72 -3.83 5.72
C LEU A 44 6.01 -2.53 6.09
N PHE A 45 6.25 -2.05 7.30
CA PHE A 45 5.88 -0.72 7.76
C PHE A 45 7.16 0.06 8.05
N SER A 46 7.29 1.24 7.47
CA SER A 46 8.47 2.08 7.69
C SER A 46 8.06 3.52 7.86
N ASP A 47 8.43 4.15 8.97
CA ASP A 47 8.09 5.51 9.33
C ASP A 47 9.32 6.31 9.77
N LEU A 48 9.14 7.63 9.88
CA LEU A 48 10.18 8.53 10.35
C LEU A 48 10.28 8.51 11.88
N CYS A 49 11.50 8.33 12.38
CA CYS A 49 11.80 8.58 13.78
C CYS A 49 11.65 10.08 14.08
N ASP A 50 11.04 10.38 15.24
CA ASP A 50 10.92 11.76 15.75
C ASP A 50 10.26 12.75 14.76
N TYR A 51 9.24 12.29 14.02
CA TYR A 51 8.51 13.13 13.07
C TYR A 51 7.86 14.35 13.74
N THR A 52 7.25 14.19 14.92
CA THR A 52 6.58 15.28 15.64
C THR A 52 7.51 16.46 15.92
N PRO A 53 8.72 16.29 16.47
CA PRO A 53 9.68 17.38 16.58
C PRO A 53 10.05 18.03 15.26
N LEU A 54 10.11 17.26 14.15
CA LEU A 54 10.39 17.83 12.83
C LEU A 54 9.28 18.77 12.35
N THR A 55 8.02 18.46 12.66
CA THR A 55 6.88 19.33 12.31
C THR A 55 6.87 20.64 13.06
N GLU A 56 7.46 20.70 14.26
CA GLU A 56 7.54 21.90 15.09
C GLU A 56 8.73 22.80 14.71
N GLU A 57 9.81 22.22 14.20
CA GLU A 57 11.05 22.92 13.90
C GLU A 57 11.16 23.39 12.44
N LEU A 58 10.45 22.72 11.52
CA LEU A 58 10.53 22.99 10.08
C LEU A 58 9.33 23.77 9.55
N GLU A 59 9.62 24.63 8.58
CA GLU A 59 8.58 25.19 7.72
C GLU A 59 7.83 24.06 6.98
N PRO A 60 6.49 24.09 6.93
CA PRO A 60 5.67 23.03 6.33
C PRO A 60 6.07 22.67 4.90
N GLU A 61 6.47 23.64 4.10
CA GLU A 61 6.90 23.45 2.72
C GLU A 61 8.19 22.63 2.64
N LYS A 62 9.18 22.92 3.49
CA LYS A 62 10.44 22.17 3.54
C LYS A 62 10.23 20.75 4.02
N LEU A 63 9.39 20.57 5.05
CA LEU A 63 9.03 19.25 5.53
C LEU A 63 8.35 18.43 4.42
N LYS A 64 7.42 19.05 3.71
CA LYS A 64 6.73 18.40 2.58
C LYS A 64 7.70 17.95 1.49
N ASP A 65 8.65 18.79 1.09
CA ASP A 65 9.64 18.45 0.06
C ASP A 65 10.53 17.25 0.46
N ILE A 66 10.90 17.20 1.75
CA ILE A 66 11.66 16.08 2.32
C ILE A 66 10.83 14.80 2.25
N MET A 67 9.56 14.85 2.70
CA MET A 67 8.65 13.71 2.70
C MET A 67 8.34 13.21 1.29
N ASP A 68 8.05 14.12 0.35
CA ASP A 68 7.80 13.78 -1.05
C ASP A 68 9.02 13.10 -1.69
N THR A 69 10.22 13.56 -1.36
CA THR A 69 11.47 12.97 -1.84
C THR A 69 11.69 11.56 -1.27
N LEU A 70 11.48 11.41 0.05
CA LEU A 70 11.61 10.14 0.75
C LEU A 70 10.61 9.10 0.23
N PHE A 71 9.33 9.45 0.17
CA PHE A 71 8.26 8.54 -0.24
C PHE A 71 8.36 8.13 -1.71
N ARG A 72 8.70 9.06 -2.60
CA ARG A 72 8.97 8.73 -4.00
C ARG A 72 10.12 7.74 -4.13
N LYS A 73 11.21 7.93 -3.40
CA LYS A 73 12.34 7.01 -3.43
C LYS A 73 12.00 5.67 -2.79
N ALA A 74 11.30 5.67 -1.66
CA ALA A 74 10.84 4.45 -1.01
C ALA A 74 9.95 3.61 -1.94
N SER A 75 9.00 4.24 -2.67
CA SER A 75 8.16 3.56 -3.66
C SER A 75 8.98 2.90 -4.77
N LEU A 76 9.98 3.58 -5.30
CA LEU A 76 10.87 3.02 -6.33
C LEU A 76 11.68 1.83 -5.79
N ILE A 77 12.20 1.94 -4.57
CA ILE A 77 12.93 0.85 -3.92
C ILE A 77 11.99 -0.35 -3.72
N ILE A 78 10.83 -0.15 -3.10
CA ILE A 78 9.84 -1.22 -2.86
C ILE A 78 9.49 -1.94 -4.16
N SER A 79 9.19 -1.19 -5.23
CA SER A 79 8.87 -1.75 -6.54
C SER A 79 10.03 -2.50 -7.17
N SER A 80 11.28 -2.05 -6.97
CA SER A 80 12.48 -2.75 -7.49
C SER A 80 12.67 -4.13 -6.85
N TYR A 81 12.21 -4.29 -5.61
CA TYR A 81 12.18 -5.58 -4.90
C TYR A 81 10.85 -6.34 -5.08
N LYS A 82 10.01 -5.96 -6.06
CA LYS A 82 8.71 -6.60 -6.33
C LYS A 82 7.70 -6.49 -5.18
N GLY A 83 7.83 -5.47 -4.36
CA GLY A 83 6.82 -5.09 -3.38
C GLY A 83 5.83 -4.09 -3.98
N VAL A 84 4.66 -4.02 -3.37
CA VAL A 84 3.59 -3.08 -3.71
C VAL A 84 3.40 -2.12 -2.54
N VAL A 85 3.38 -0.82 -2.82
CA VAL A 85 3.00 0.16 -1.80
C VAL A 85 1.49 0.09 -1.60
N GLU A 86 1.06 -0.28 -0.41
CA GLU A 86 -0.35 -0.33 -0.03
C GLU A 86 -0.90 1.07 0.23
N LYS A 87 -0.20 1.83 1.05
CA LYS A 87 -0.55 3.23 1.34
C LYS A 87 0.59 3.98 2.02
N PHE A 88 0.48 5.30 1.98
CA PHE A 88 1.21 6.19 2.88
C PHE A 88 0.31 6.56 4.07
N ALA A 89 0.85 6.50 5.27
CA ALA A 89 0.14 6.74 6.52
C ALA A 89 0.89 7.79 7.34
N GLY A 90 0.53 9.06 7.15
CA GLY A 90 1.23 10.18 7.79
C GLY A 90 2.69 10.27 7.33
N ASP A 91 3.61 9.99 8.22
CA ASP A 91 5.06 9.96 8.02
C ASP A 91 5.62 8.58 7.65
N GLY A 92 4.74 7.59 7.44
CA GLY A 92 5.12 6.21 7.14
C GLY A 92 4.61 5.69 5.80
N VAL A 93 5.21 4.61 5.36
CA VAL A 93 4.82 3.82 4.20
C VAL A 93 4.53 2.38 4.61
N ILE A 94 3.44 1.84 4.08
CA ILE A 94 3.09 0.43 4.22
C ILE A 94 3.28 -0.23 2.86
N ALA A 95 4.05 -1.30 2.82
CA ALA A 95 4.29 -2.08 1.62
C ALA A 95 4.06 -3.57 1.88
N LEU A 96 3.64 -4.25 0.83
CA LEU A 96 3.31 -5.67 0.86
C LEU A 96 4.12 -6.40 -0.20
N PHE A 97 4.63 -7.57 0.16
CA PHE A 97 5.36 -8.47 -0.73
C PHE A 97 4.62 -9.81 -0.78
N GLY A 98 4.45 -10.36 -1.99
CA GLY A 98 3.71 -11.61 -2.20
C GLY A 98 2.21 -11.45 -2.41
N VAL A 99 1.70 -10.23 -2.61
CA VAL A 99 0.26 -9.98 -2.87
C VAL A 99 -0.11 -10.33 -4.30
N ASP A 100 0.61 -9.82 -5.28
CA ASP A 100 0.34 -10.09 -6.69
C ASP A 100 0.83 -11.47 -7.08
N GLU A 101 2.08 -11.77 -6.76
CA GLU A 101 2.75 -13.03 -7.02
C GLU A 101 3.59 -13.43 -5.81
N MET A 102 3.30 -14.59 -5.26
CA MET A 102 4.00 -15.12 -4.09
C MET A 102 5.35 -15.72 -4.50
N HIS A 103 6.41 -15.33 -3.81
CA HIS A 103 7.75 -15.86 -4.04
C HIS A 103 8.36 -16.38 -2.73
N GLU A 104 9.21 -17.37 -2.84
CA GLU A 104 9.88 -18.00 -1.70
C GLU A 104 10.67 -17.00 -0.82
N TYR A 105 11.19 -15.93 -1.41
CA TYR A 105 12.08 -14.97 -0.73
C TYR A 105 11.43 -13.60 -0.47
N ASP A 106 10.10 -13.53 -0.32
CA ASP A 106 9.40 -12.26 -0.10
C ASP A 106 9.85 -11.55 1.18
N SER A 107 10.10 -12.29 2.26
CA SER A 107 10.63 -11.73 3.50
C SER A 107 12.04 -11.16 3.34
N ILE A 108 12.90 -11.83 2.59
CA ILE A 108 14.26 -11.35 2.30
C ILE A 108 14.21 -10.08 1.44
N ARG A 109 13.32 -10.05 0.43
CA ARG A 109 13.12 -8.87 -0.41
C ARG A 109 12.63 -7.67 0.40
N ALA A 110 11.70 -7.88 1.33
CA ALA A 110 11.24 -6.85 2.26
C ALA A 110 12.39 -6.29 3.11
N ILE A 111 13.24 -7.17 3.66
CA ILE A 111 14.40 -6.77 4.46
C ILE A 111 15.40 -5.96 3.61
N LEU A 112 15.68 -6.40 2.39
CA LEU A 112 16.60 -5.69 1.50
C LEU A 112 16.06 -4.32 1.10
N ALA A 113 14.75 -4.22 0.80
CA ALA A 113 14.08 -2.96 0.54
C ALA A 113 14.17 -2.02 1.76
N ALA A 114 13.88 -2.52 2.96
CA ALA A 114 14.04 -1.75 4.20
C ALA A 114 15.44 -1.19 4.37
N LYS A 115 16.47 -2.03 4.20
CA LYS A 115 17.88 -1.60 4.31
C LYS A 115 18.23 -0.49 3.31
N GLU A 116 17.71 -0.58 2.09
CA GLU A 116 17.96 0.45 1.07
C GLU A 116 17.19 1.74 1.37
N ILE A 117 15.98 1.66 1.89
CA ILE A 117 15.21 2.83 2.37
C ILE A 117 15.96 3.52 3.49
N HIS A 118 16.45 2.77 4.51
CA HIS A 118 17.22 3.33 5.61
C HIS A 118 18.50 4.01 5.14
N ARG A 119 19.23 3.39 4.20
CA ARG A 119 20.44 3.98 3.62
C ARG A 119 20.10 5.30 2.93
N PHE A 120 19.07 5.34 2.10
CA PHE A 120 18.66 6.55 1.42
C PHE A 120 18.21 7.64 2.41
N ALA A 121 17.46 7.30 3.45
CA ALA A 121 17.04 8.24 4.48
C ALA A 121 18.26 8.86 5.20
N SER A 122 19.29 8.06 5.49
CA SER A 122 20.54 8.56 6.06
C SER A 122 21.28 9.51 5.12
N GLU A 123 21.38 9.17 3.82
CA GLU A 123 21.99 10.03 2.80
C GLU A 123 21.22 11.36 2.62
N LEU A 124 19.89 11.30 2.72
CA LEU A 124 19.03 12.47 2.68
C LEU A 124 19.24 13.33 3.92
N ALA A 125 19.31 12.68 5.10
CA ALA A 125 19.60 13.35 6.36
C ALA A 125 20.90 14.16 6.32
N ASP A 126 21.98 13.56 5.80
CA ASP A 126 23.27 14.24 5.69
C ASP A 126 23.21 15.48 4.80
N LYS A 127 22.39 15.46 3.74
CA LYS A 127 22.17 16.60 2.84
C LYS A 127 21.36 17.73 3.49
N VAL A 128 20.42 17.38 4.36
CA VAL A 128 19.50 18.32 5.01
C VAL A 128 19.99 18.74 6.39
N SER A 129 20.92 17.99 7.01
CA SER A 129 21.42 18.22 8.37
C SER A 129 22.08 19.59 8.56
N ALA A 130 22.70 20.14 7.52
CA ALA A 130 23.21 21.52 7.54
C ALA A 130 22.11 22.57 7.83
N THR A 131 20.87 22.23 7.54
CA THR A 131 19.68 23.09 7.76
C THR A 131 18.89 22.68 9.01
N LEU A 132 18.96 21.40 9.42
CA LEU A 132 18.09 20.81 10.43
C LEU A 132 18.74 20.59 11.80
N GLY A 133 20.07 20.50 11.86
CA GLY A 133 20.78 20.16 13.11
C GLY A 133 20.47 18.76 13.68
N ARG A 134 19.63 17.96 13.03
CA ARG A 134 19.19 16.63 13.45
C ARG A 134 19.35 15.58 12.34
N ARG A 135 19.40 14.32 12.74
CA ARG A 135 19.43 13.18 11.81
C ARG A 135 18.00 12.72 11.52
N ILE A 136 17.69 12.54 10.25
CA ILE A 136 16.50 11.82 9.80
C ILE A 136 16.83 10.33 9.88
N ALA A 137 16.05 9.56 10.59
CA ALA A 137 16.17 8.11 10.67
C ALA A 137 14.81 7.46 10.41
N MET A 138 14.85 6.23 9.93
CA MET A 138 13.63 5.43 9.72
C MET A 138 13.51 4.38 10.81
N HIS A 139 12.29 4.09 11.20
CA HIS A 139 11.93 2.91 11.97
C HIS A 139 11.19 1.95 11.07
N THR A 140 11.51 0.66 11.09
CA THR A 140 10.89 -0.32 10.19
C THR A 140 10.54 -1.59 10.93
N GLY A 141 9.26 -1.97 10.86
CA GLY A 141 8.75 -3.26 11.27
C GLY A 141 8.44 -4.13 10.05
N ILE A 142 8.81 -5.41 10.11
CA ILE A 142 8.52 -6.40 9.07
C ILE A 142 7.89 -7.61 9.73
N ASN A 143 6.79 -8.08 9.17
CA ASN A 143 6.16 -9.31 9.63
C ASN A 143 5.55 -10.09 8.47
N SER A 144 5.62 -11.42 8.55
CA SER A 144 5.07 -12.33 7.53
C SER A 144 3.94 -13.15 8.11
N GLY A 145 2.96 -13.46 7.29
CA GLY A 145 1.86 -14.34 7.69
C GLY A 145 0.72 -14.38 6.69
N MET A 146 -0.31 -15.13 7.05
CA MET A 146 -1.50 -15.29 6.22
C MET A 146 -2.41 -14.07 6.32
N VAL A 147 -2.87 -13.61 5.18
CA VAL A 147 -3.86 -12.53 5.03
C VAL A 147 -4.97 -12.96 4.10
N LEU A 148 -6.13 -12.36 4.25
CA LEU A 148 -7.21 -12.45 3.28
C LEU A 148 -7.06 -11.31 2.29
N VAL A 149 -6.87 -11.63 1.03
CA VAL A 149 -6.81 -10.67 -0.08
C VAL A 149 -8.14 -10.70 -0.81
N ASP A 150 -8.80 -9.56 -0.86
CA ASP A 150 -10.01 -9.38 -1.65
C ASP A 150 -9.63 -8.73 -2.98
N GLN A 151 -9.61 -9.51 -4.04
CA GLN A 151 -9.36 -9.01 -5.39
C GLN A 151 -10.64 -8.37 -5.92
N LEU A 152 -10.85 -7.09 -5.61
CA LEU A 152 -11.78 -6.27 -6.36
C LEU A 152 -11.20 -6.04 -7.76
N SER A 153 -11.78 -6.70 -8.74
CA SER A 153 -11.30 -6.81 -10.13
C SER A 153 -11.22 -5.53 -10.94
N ALA A 154 -11.06 -4.34 -10.34
CA ALA A 154 -11.05 -3.06 -11.04
C ALA A 154 -9.88 -2.13 -10.71
N SER A 155 -9.05 -2.40 -9.71
CA SER A 155 -7.87 -1.56 -9.45
C SER A 155 -6.84 -2.30 -8.58
N PRO A 156 -5.57 -2.36 -9.00
CA PRO A 156 -4.50 -2.92 -8.17
C PRO A 156 -4.23 -2.09 -6.90
N LEU A 157 -4.78 -0.88 -6.80
CA LEU A 157 -4.59 0.07 -5.70
C LEU A 157 -5.64 -0.02 -4.58
N SER A 158 -6.62 -0.93 -4.67
CA SER A 158 -7.67 -1.11 -3.66
C SER A 158 -7.87 -2.57 -3.27
N SER A 159 -6.81 -3.34 -3.22
CA SER A 159 -6.83 -4.69 -2.64
C SER A 159 -7.11 -4.55 -1.16
N GLY A 160 -8.30 -4.90 -0.72
CA GLY A 160 -8.61 -5.01 0.70
C GLY A 160 -7.79 -6.14 1.31
N VAL A 161 -6.60 -5.86 1.79
CA VAL A 161 -5.77 -6.86 2.48
C VAL A 161 -6.06 -6.78 3.97
N LEU A 162 -6.67 -7.83 4.51
CA LEU A 162 -7.05 -7.92 5.91
C LEU A 162 -6.23 -9.02 6.60
N GLY A 163 -5.53 -8.67 7.66
CA GLY A 163 -4.82 -9.66 8.46
C GLY A 163 -3.91 -9.10 9.55
N THR A 164 -3.65 -9.95 10.52
CA THR A 164 -2.78 -9.67 11.67
C THR A 164 -1.36 -9.24 11.29
N PRO A 165 -0.73 -9.76 10.21
CA PRO A 165 0.64 -9.41 9.85
C PRO A 165 0.89 -7.91 9.66
N ILE A 166 -0.08 -7.20 9.06
CA ILE A 166 0.03 -5.75 8.83
C ILE A 166 0.04 -4.99 10.14
N ASN A 167 -0.85 -5.36 11.07
CA ASN A 167 -0.94 -4.71 12.38
C ASN A 167 0.27 -4.97 13.28
N ILE A 168 0.93 -6.13 13.11
CA ILE A 168 2.14 -6.45 13.88
C ILE A 168 3.34 -5.68 13.31
N ALA A 169 3.45 -5.56 12.00
CA ALA A 169 4.53 -4.81 11.37
C ALA A 169 4.54 -3.32 11.76
N SER A 170 3.37 -2.76 12.13
CA SER A 170 3.23 -1.34 12.53
C SER A 170 3.49 -1.06 14.03
N ARG A 171 3.83 -2.07 14.83
CA ARG A 171 4.14 -1.94 16.28
C ARG A 171 5.63 -1.99 16.54
#